data_700d20e0843f206ed432d23a0556d9cb
#
_entry.id   700d20e0843f206ed432d23a0556d9cb
#
_cell.length_a   1.000
_cell.length_b   1.000
_cell.length_c   1.000
_cell.angle_alpha   90.00
_cell.angle_beta   90.00
_cell.angle_gamma   90.00
#
_symmetry.space_group_name_H-M   'P 1'
#
loop_
_entity.id
_entity.type
_entity.pdbx_description
1 polymer ?
#
loop_
_entity_poly.entity_id
_entity_poly.type
_entity_poly.pdbx_seq_one_letter_code
_entity_poly.pdbx_strand_id
1 'polypeptide(L)'
;FGERQNPEKFIPMVIKKVRDNEVVTVHANPEKTIAGSRHYIHAEDVAEALLFLFNYDMSLFSPDSTGMKCQKFNIVGKDEIDNLSLAQFIAKVQNKNLDYEMVDFHSQRPGHDLRYALDGSKMKKMGWEPQSAYDRLESTIKWTLENDRWLSI
;
A
#
# COMPACT_ATOMS: atom_id res chain seq x y z
N PHE A 1 1.58 1.61 4.28
CA PHE A 1 2.98 1.27 4.50
C PHE A 1 3.67 2.41 5.23
N GLY A 2 4.90 2.20 5.68
CA GLY A 2 5.72 3.20 6.37
C GLY A 2 6.81 2.53 7.19
N GLU A 3 7.63 3.35 7.83
CA GLU A 3 8.69 2.91 8.73
C GLU A 3 8.11 2.08 9.88
N ARG A 4 8.86 1.08 10.34
CA ARG A 4 8.46 0.17 11.43
C ARG A 4 7.22 -0.69 11.14
N GLN A 5 6.81 -0.81 9.88
CA GLN A 5 5.75 -1.75 9.51
C GLN A 5 6.15 -3.18 9.89
N ASN A 6 5.17 -3.97 10.34
CA ASN A 6 5.38 -5.39 10.66
C ASN A 6 6.07 -6.13 9.49
N PRO A 7 7.19 -6.87 9.74
CA PRO A 7 8.00 -7.51 8.71
C PRO A 7 7.28 -8.59 7.90
N GLU A 8 6.16 -9.13 8.39
CA GLU A 8 5.32 -10.07 7.63
C GLU A 8 4.49 -9.41 6.51
N LYS A 9 4.40 -8.07 6.50
CA LYS A 9 3.69 -7.34 5.45
C LYS A 9 4.53 -7.29 4.18
N PHE A 10 3.85 -7.16 3.03
CA PHE A 10 4.46 -7.33 1.71
C PHE A 10 5.71 -6.45 1.50
N ILE A 11 5.63 -5.14 1.78
CA ILE A 11 6.76 -4.21 1.53
C ILE A 11 7.99 -4.58 2.37
N PRO A 12 7.94 -4.65 3.72
CA PRO A 12 9.13 -5.00 4.49
C PRO A 12 9.61 -6.43 4.23
N MET A 13 8.72 -7.38 3.96
CA MET A 13 9.09 -8.74 3.56
C MET A 13 9.88 -8.74 2.24
N VAL A 14 9.43 -8.00 1.22
CA VAL A 14 10.15 -7.86 -0.06
C VAL A 14 11.50 -7.17 0.15
N ILE A 15 11.57 -6.09 0.96
CA ILE A 15 12.84 -5.41 1.28
C ILE A 15 13.84 -6.41 1.87
N LYS A 16 13.41 -7.22 2.85
CA LYS A 16 14.24 -8.24 3.47
C LYS A 16 14.71 -9.29 2.48
N LYS A 17 13.79 -9.88 1.72
CA LYS A 17 14.11 -10.94 0.76
C LYS A 17 15.06 -10.47 -0.34
N VAL A 18 14.85 -9.28 -0.87
CA VAL A 18 15.77 -8.69 -1.87
C VAL A 18 17.15 -8.41 -1.25
N ARG A 19 17.21 -7.86 -0.02
CA ARG A 19 18.46 -7.66 0.70
C ARG A 19 19.25 -8.96 0.83
N ASP A 20 18.57 -10.03 1.20
CA ASP A 20 19.15 -11.33 1.53
C ASP A 20 19.34 -12.24 0.28
N ASN A 21 18.98 -11.75 -0.93
CA ASN A 21 18.98 -12.46 -2.20
C ASN A 21 18.11 -13.73 -2.17
N GLU A 22 16.94 -13.64 -1.52
CA GLU A 22 15.94 -14.70 -1.45
C GLU A 22 14.84 -14.48 -2.50
N VAL A 23 14.21 -15.58 -2.93
CA VAL A 23 13.07 -15.55 -3.87
C VAL A 23 11.86 -14.86 -3.26
N VAL A 24 11.30 -13.86 -3.95
CA VAL A 24 10.07 -13.17 -3.57
C VAL A 24 8.86 -13.89 -4.15
N THR A 25 7.94 -14.35 -3.31
CA THR A 25 6.68 -14.92 -3.76
C THR A 25 5.66 -13.82 -4.04
N VAL A 26 5.20 -13.74 -5.30
CA VAL A 26 4.20 -12.75 -5.75
C VAL A 26 2.89 -13.47 -6.06
N HIS A 27 1.83 -13.13 -5.32
CA HIS A 27 0.50 -13.68 -5.57
C HIS A 27 -0.11 -13.11 -6.86
N ALA A 28 -0.64 -14.00 -7.70
CA ALA A 28 -1.17 -13.71 -9.03
C ALA A 28 -2.48 -14.44 -9.30
N ASN A 29 -3.07 -14.21 -10.48
CA ASN A 29 -4.18 -14.99 -10.99
C ASN A 29 -3.79 -16.48 -11.19
N PRO A 30 -4.75 -17.38 -11.45
CA PRO A 30 -4.45 -18.82 -11.62
C PRO A 30 -3.44 -19.11 -12.75
N GLU A 31 -3.45 -18.33 -13.81
CA GLU A 31 -2.52 -18.43 -14.94
C GLU A 31 -1.12 -17.87 -14.62
N LYS A 32 -0.96 -17.27 -13.45
CA LYS A 32 0.30 -16.64 -12.98
C LYS A 32 0.85 -15.53 -13.90
N THR A 33 -0.06 -14.79 -14.53
CA THR A 33 0.29 -13.73 -15.49
C THR A 33 -0.03 -12.32 -14.98
N ILE A 34 -0.96 -12.20 -14.03
CA ILE A 34 -1.41 -10.91 -13.48
C ILE A 34 -1.22 -10.92 -11.96
N ALA A 35 -0.30 -10.10 -11.48
CA ALA A 35 -0.07 -9.92 -10.04
C ALA A 35 -1.21 -9.16 -9.37
N GLY A 36 -1.43 -9.42 -8.09
CA GLY A 36 -2.39 -8.68 -7.28
C GLY A 36 -2.02 -7.21 -7.16
N SER A 37 -3.00 -6.31 -7.12
CA SER A 37 -2.79 -4.86 -7.04
C SER A 37 -3.46 -4.21 -5.83
N ARG A 38 -2.92 -3.08 -5.39
CA ARG A 38 -3.41 -2.27 -4.26
C ARG A 38 -3.17 -0.80 -4.51
N HIS A 39 -4.00 0.05 -3.91
CA HIS A 39 -3.68 1.46 -3.72
C HIS A 39 -2.83 1.60 -2.46
N TYR A 40 -1.51 1.58 -2.63
CA TYR A 40 -0.59 1.72 -1.51
C TYR A 40 -0.58 3.15 -0.98
N ILE A 41 -0.77 3.31 0.32
CA ILE A 41 -0.77 4.61 0.99
C ILE A 41 0.22 4.61 2.16
N HIS A 42 0.97 5.68 2.32
CA HIS A 42 1.89 5.85 3.43
C HIS A 42 1.15 6.25 4.72
N ALA A 43 1.69 5.86 5.86
CA ALA A 43 1.08 6.17 7.16
C ALA A 43 0.98 7.68 7.43
N GLU A 44 1.94 8.48 6.97
CA GLU A 44 1.88 9.93 7.07
C GLU A 44 0.72 10.53 6.26
N ASP A 45 0.48 10.04 5.03
CA ASP A 45 -0.67 10.50 4.24
C ASP A 45 -1.99 10.17 4.94
N VAL A 46 -2.08 9.04 5.64
CA VAL A 46 -3.26 8.72 6.46
C VAL A 46 -3.41 9.72 7.62
N ALA A 47 -2.31 10.06 8.29
CA ALA A 47 -2.33 11.06 9.36
C ALA A 47 -2.73 12.45 8.84
N GLU A 48 -2.19 12.86 7.69
CA GLU A 48 -2.55 14.11 7.01
C GLU A 48 -4.04 14.14 6.63
N ALA A 49 -4.58 13.02 6.13
CA ALA A 49 -6.02 12.91 5.83
C ALA A 49 -6.88 13.11 7.07
N LEU A 50 -6.48 12.54 8.21
CA LEU A 50 -7.19 12.72 9.48
C LEU A 50 -7.13 14.17 9.94
N LEU A 51 -5.97 14.82 9.89
CA LEU A 51 -5.81 16.23 10.23
C LEU A 51 -6.63 17.13 9.30
N PHE A 52 -6.66 16.82 8.00
CA PHE A 52 -7.52 17.50 7.04
C PHE A 52 -8.99 17.40 7.43
N LEU A 53 -9.48 16.20 7.76
CA LEU A 53 -10.86 15.97 8.17
C LEU A 53 -11.22 16.68 9.49
N PHE A 54 -10.30 16.75 10.47
CA PHE A 54 -10.51 17.48 11.71
C PHE A 54 -10.67 18.99 11.51
N ASN A 55 -10.03 19.54 10.49
CA ASN A 55 -10.11 20.97 10.17
C ASN A 55 -11.18 21.30 9.12
N TYR A 56 -11.83 20.29 8.55
CA TYR A 56 -12.85 20.49 7.52
C TYR A 56 -14.21 20.87 8.12
N ASP A 57 -14.88 21.85 7.51
CA ASP A 57 -16.23 22.22 7.94
C ASP A 57 -17.25 21.14 7.57
N MET A 58 -17.52 20.26 8.51
CA MET A 58 -18.46 19.15 8.34
C MET A 58 -19.93 19.58 8.18
N SER A 59 -20.25 20.85 8.44
CA SER A 59 -21.61 21.40 8.23
C SER A 59 -21.99 21.47 6.74
N LEU A 60 -20.98 21.43 5.85
CA LEU A 60 -21.17 21.38 4.40
C LEU A 60 -21.77 20.06 3.89
N PHE A 61 -21.79 19.02 4.73
CA PHE A 61 -22.41 17.77 4.36
C PHE A 61 -23.87 17.69 4.81
N SER A 62 -24.74 17.45 3.85
CA SER A 62 -26.11 17.04 4.17
C SER A 62 -26.10 15.66 4.83
N PRO A 63 -27.07 15.35 5.72
CA PRO A 63 -27.29 13.99 6.19
C PRO A 63 -27.39 13.04 4.98
N ASP A 64 -26.81 11.85 5.10
CA ASP A 64 -26.96 10.86 4.04
C ASP A 64 -28.43 10.39 3.89
N SER A 65 -28.69 9.59 2.84
CA SER A 65 -30.03 9.07 2.53
C SER A 65 -30.64 8.20 3.65
N THR A 66 -29.84 7.80 4.64
CA THR A 66 -30.29 7.03 5.82
C THR A 66 -30.62 7.92 7.01
N GLY A 67 -30.44 9.25 6.91
CA GLY A 67 -30.61 10.21 8.01
C GLY A 67 -29.48 10.16 9.04
N MET A 68 -28.42 9.38 8.81
CA MET A 68 -27.27 9.32 9.70
C MET A 68 -26.40 10.56 9.56
N LYS A 69 -26.07 11.18 10.68
CA LYS A 69 -25.18 12.35 10.73
C LYS A 69 -23.68 11.97 10.54
N CYS A 70 -23.36 10.69 10.61
CA CYS A 70 -21.96 10.22 10.54
C CYS A 70 -21.52 10.05 9.09
N GLN A 71 -20.55 10.84 8.66
CA GLN A 71 -19.97 10.76 7.33
C GLN A 71 -18.91 9.67 7.25
N LYS A 72 -18.87 8.92 6.14
CA LYS A 72 -17.85 7.89 5.85
C LYS A 72 -16.92 8.39 4.77
N PHE A 73 -15.63 8.15 4.96
CA PHE A 73 -14.57 8.55 4.04
C PHE A 73 -13.66 7.36 3.76
N ASN A 74 -13.31 7.16 2.50
CA ASN A 74 -12.24 6.25 2.11
C ASN A 74 -10.96 7.07 1.95
N ILE A 75 -9.94 6.72 2.71
CA ILE A 75 -8.59 7.27 2.57
C ILE A 75 -7.82 6.29 1.71
N VAL A 76 -7.50 6.68 0.47
CA VAL A 76 -6.99 5.78 -0.59
C VAL A 76 -5.70 6.34 -1.14
N GLY A 77 -4.71 5.47 -1.38
CA GLY A 77 -3.46 5.85 -2.04
C GLY A 77 -3.70 6.36 -3.47
N LYS A 78 -2.85 7.26 -3.94
CA LYS A 78 -2.98 7.89 -5.24
C LYS A 78 -2.84 6.89 -6.38
N ASP A 79 -1.82 6.03 -6.29
CA ASP A 79 -1.43 5.12 -7.35
C ASP A 79 -1.91 3.70 -7.05
N GLU A 80 -2.53 3.05 -8.02
CA GLU A 80 -2.73 1.60 -7.99
C GLU A 80 -1.45 0.92 -8.52
N ILE A 81 -0.82 0.10 -7.68
CA ILE A 81 0.44 -0.56 -8.02
C ILE A 81 0.24 -2.06 -7.86
N ASP A 82 0.61 -2.83 -8.89
CA ASP A 82 0.66 -4.28 -8.76
C ASP A 82 1.90 -4.72 -7.95
N ASN A 83 1.77 -5.88 -7.30
CA ASN A 83 2.78 -6.36 -6.37
C ASN A 83 4.12 -6.70 -7.06
N LEU A 84 4.11 -7.09 -8.35
CA LEU A 84 5.34 -7.36 -9.09
C LEU A 84 6.09 -6.06 -9.40
N SER A 85 5.40 -5.06 -9.93
CA SER A 85 5.98 -3.73 -10.18
C SER A 85 6.52 -3.11 -8.90
N LEU A 86 5.81 -3.28 -7.78
CA LEU A 86 6.29 -2.81 -6.47
C LEU A 86 7.56 -3.53 -6.03
N ALA A 87 7.62 -4.87 -6.18
CA ALA A 87 8.82 -5.64 -5.84
C ALA A 87 10.01 -5.26 -6.72
N GLN A 88 9.79 -5.04 -8.02
CA GLN A 88 10.81 -4.55 -8.95
C GLN A 88 11.34 -3.17 -8.56
N PHE A 89 10.45 -2.26 -8.14
CA PHE A 89 10.86 -0.95 -7.65
C PHE A 89 11.73 -1.06 -6.38
N ILE A 90 11.33 -1.91 -5.43
CA ILE A 90 12.10 -2.16 -4.20
C ILE A 90 13.50 -2.72 -4.53
N ALA A 91 13.59 -3.64 -5.46
CA ALA A 91 14.87 -4.20 -5.90
C ALA A 91 15.75 -3.13 -6.58
N LYS A 92 15.16 -2.30 -7.43
CA LYS A 92 15.85 -1.18 -8.09
C LYS A 92 16.43 -0.19 -7.07
N VAL A 93 15.68 0.19 -6.03
CA VAL A 93 16.17 1.10 -4.97
C VAL A 93 17.35 0.48 -4.21
N GLN A 94 17.38 -0.84 -4.06
CA GLN A 94 18.48 -1.58 -3.44
C GLN A 94 19.66 -1.85 -4.38
N ASN A 95 19.60 -1.44 -5.65
CA ASN A 95 20.56 -1.79 -6.69
C ASN A 95 20.80 -3.31 -6.82
N LYS A 96 19.72 -4.09 -6.69
CA LYS A 96 19.73 -5.55 -6.77
C LYS A 96 18.80 -6.06 -7.86
N ASN A 97 19.06 -7.27 -8.32
CA ASN A 97 18.11 -8.02 -9.15
C ASN A 97 17.00 -8.59 -8.28
N LEU A 98 15.79 -8.62 -8.81
CA LEU A 98 14.65 -9.30 -8.19
C LEU A 98 14.63 -10.75 -8.66
N ASP A 99 14.80 -11.69 -7.74
CA ASP A 99 14.43 -13.09 -7.95
C ASP A 99 13.02 -13.31 -7.41
N TYR A 100 12.11 -13.82 -8.23
CA TYR A 100 10.70 -13.95 -7.84
C TYR A 100 10.02 -15.15 -8.49
N GLU A 101 8.97 -15.62 -7.83
CA GLU A 101 8.02 -16.59 -8.38
C GLU A 101 6.59 -16.06 -8.27
N MET A 102 5.82 -16.26 -9.33
CA MET A 102 4.38 -15.99 -9.29
C MET A 102 3.61 -17.25 -8.90
N VAL A 103 2.74 -17.10 -7.90
CA VAL A 103 1.92 -18.21 -7.39
C VAL A 103 0.43 -17.88 -7.49
N ASP A 104 -0.40 -18.91 -7.74
CA ASP A 104 -1.84 -18.75 -7.73
C ASP A 104 -2.33 -18.29 -6.35
N PHE A 105 -2.98 -17.13 -6.34
CA PHE A 105 -3.49 -16.50 -5.14
C PHE A 105 -4.57 -17.32 -4.44
N HIS A 106 -5.50 -17.89 -5.21
CA HIS A 106 -6.65 -18.62 -4.66
C HIS A 106 -6.26 -19.94 -4.00
N SER A 107 -5.19 -20.59 -4.49
CA SER A 107 -4.69 -21.82 -3.87
C SER A 107 -4.09 -21.60 -2.48
N GLN A 108 -3.58 -20.39 -2.21
CA GLN A 108 -2.92 -20.07 -0.94
C GLN A 108 -3.77 -19.22 0.00
N ARG A 109 -4.69 -18.42 -0.53
CA ARG A 109 -5.57 -17.52 0.26
C ARG A 109 -7.00 -17.54 -0.28
N PRO A 110 -7.76 -18.63 -0.07
CA PRO A 110 -9.15 -18.70 -0.52
C PRO A 110 -9.99 -17.56 0.06
N GLY A 111 -10.82 -16.93 -0.79
CA GLY A 111 -11.75 -15.87 -0.37
C GLY A 111 -11.14 -14.47 -0.22
N HIS A 112 -9.88 -14.27 -0.58
CA HIS A 112 -9.28 -12.94 -0.65
C HIS A 112 -9.32 -12.36 -2.08
N ASP A 113 -9.36 -11.02 -2.18
CA ASP A 113 -9.36 -10.33 -3.47
C ASP A 113 -7.94 -10.18 -4.04
N LEU A 114 -7.78 -10.52 -5.33
CA LEU A 114 -6.54 -10.29 -6.07
C LEU A 114 -6.30 -8.77 -6.24
N ARG A 115 -7.36 -8.01 -6.53
CA ARG A 115 -7.35 -6.56 -6.62
C ARG A 115 -8.14 -5.97 -5.46
N TYR A 116 -7.52 -5.08 -4.70
CA TYR A 116 -8.17 -4.37 -3.61
C TYR A 116 -8.14 -2.86 -3.89
N ALA A 117 -9.28 -2.31 -4.27
CA ALA A 117 -9.41 -0.90 -4.64
C ALA A 117 -10.65 -0.28 -3.98
N LEU A 118 -10.47 0.90 -3.42
CA LEU A 118 -11.53 1.73 -2.86
C LEU A 118 -11.67 3.01 -3.69
N ASP A 119 -12.84 3.61 -3.67
CA ASP A 119 -13.07 4.91 -4.29
C ASP A 119 -12.71 6.05 -3.33
N GLY A 120 -11.65 6.80 -3.65
CA GLY A 120 -11.18 7.98 -2.91
C GLY A 120 -11.77 9.31 -3.41
N SER A 121 -12.68 9.29 -4.38
CA SER A 121 -13.18 10.50 -5.06
C SER A 121 -13.83 11.52 -4.12
N LYS A 122 -14.40 11.08 -2.99
CA LYS A 122 -15.01 11.97 -1.99
C LYS A 122 -13.95 12.88 -1.35
N MET A 123 -12.83 12.31 -0.89
CA MET A 123 -11.73 13.08 -0.30
C MET A 123 -11.10 14.04 -1.32
N LYS A 124 -10.93 13.57 -2.56
CA LYS A 124 -10.42 14.41 -3.66
C LYS A 124 -11.32 15.61 -3.95
N LYS A 125 -12.64 15.43 -4.01
CA LYS A 125 -13.62 16.52 -4.18
C LYS A 125 -13.59 17.53 -3.04
N MET A 126 -13.19 17.10 -1.84
CA MET A 126 -13.02 17.97 -0.68
C MET A 126 -11.69 18.75 -0.71
N GLY A 127 -10.78 18.41 -1.62
CA GLY A 127 -9.49 19.07 -1.78
C GLY A 127 -8.31 18.33 -1.13
N TRP A 128 -8.47 17.07 -0.71
CA TRP A 128 -7.37 16.27 -0.19
C TRP A 128 -7.01 15.13 -1.15
N GLU A 129 -5.71 15.00 -1.43
CA GLU A 129 -5.11 13.87 -2.14
C GLU A 129 -3.81 13.44 -1.46
N PRO A 130 -3.50 12.13 -1.40
CA PRO A 130 -2.21 11.67 -0.89
C PRO A 130 -1.08 11.96 -1.88
N GLN A 131 0.16 11.87 -1.42
CA GLN A 131 1.33 11.89 -2.29
C GLN A 131 1.41 10.59 -3.12
N SER A 132 2.26 10.59 -4.15
CA SER A 132 2.56 9.35 -4.87
C SER A 132 3.22 8.35 -3.95
N ALA A 133 2.79 7.08 -4.02
CA ALA A 133 3.39 6.02 -3.23
C ALA A 133 4.89 5.85 -3.53
N TYR A 134 5.33 6.08 -4.76
CA TYR A 134 6.74 5.95 -5.15
C TYR A 134 7.65 6.97 -4.44
N ASP A 135 7.16 8.20 -4.20
CA ASP A 135 7.92 9.24 -3.52
C ASP A 135 8.20 8.85 -2.05
N ARG A 136 7.23 8.22 -1.39
CA ARG A 136 7.35 7.74 -0.02
C ARG A 136 8.08 6.39 0.09
N LEU A 137 7.96 5.53 -0.93
CA LEU A 137 8.57 4.19 -0.93
C LEU A 137 10.09 4.25 -0.88
N GLU A 138 10.71 5.14 -1.65
CA GLU A 138 12.16 5.23 -1.69
C GLU A 138 12.74 5.57 -0.30
N SER A 139 12.17 6.56 0.38
CA SER A 139 12.59 6.93 1.73
C SER A 139 12.33 5.81 2.75
N THR A 140 11.17 5.17 2.69
CA THR A 140 10.82 4.04 3.57
C THR A 140 11.77 2.85 3.37
N ILE A 141 12.12 2.52 2.12
CA ILE A 141 13.08 1.43 1.83
C ILE A 141 14.45 1.76 2.42
N LYS A 142 14.98 2.96 2.17
CA LYS A 142 16.28 3.40 2.71
C LYS A 142 16.29 3.35 4.22
N TRP A 143 15.28 3.95 4.87
CA TRP A 143 15.14 3.92 6.31
C TRP A 143 15.12 2.48 6.87
N THR A 144 14.36 1.58 6.23
CA THR A 144 14.21 0.19 6.68
C THR A 144 15.54 -0.57 6.59
N LEU A 145 16.35 -0.32 5.55
CA LEU A 145 17.67 -0.92 5.40
C LEU A 145 18.68 -0.39 6.43
N GLU A 146 18.62 0.89 6.78
CA GLU A 146 19.43 1.51 7.83
C GLU A 146 19.01 1.06 9.24
N ASN A 147 17.78 0.60 9.40
CA ASN A 147 17.18 0.17 10.66
C ASN A 147 16.75 -1.30 10.61
N ASP A 148 17.61 -2.17 10.12
CA ASP A 148 17.33 -3.57 9.78
C ASP A 148 16.83 -4.45 10.94
N ARG A 149 17.05 -4.02 12.18
CA ARG A 149 16.46 -4.64 13.39
C ARG A 149 14.93 -4.83 13.28
N TRP A 150 14.24 -3.94 12.54
CA TRP A 150 12.79 -4.04 12.31
C TRP A 150 12.40 -5.14 11.32
N LEU A 151 13.35 -5.69 10.57
CA LEU A 151 13.15 -6.84 9.69
C LEU A 151 13.38 -8.18 10.41
N SER A 152 13.84 -8.16 11.66
CA SER A 152 14.23 -9.35 12.44
C SER A 152 13.29 -9.65 13.61
N ILE A 153 12.18 -8.89 13.74
CA ILE A 153 11.21 -9.05 14.82
C ILE A 153 10.22 -10.16 14.47
#